data_04d678acd4f50684a9553b3d01d19962
#
_entry.id   04d678acd4f50684a9553b3d01d19962
#
_cell.length_a   1.000
_cell.length_b   1.000
_cell.length_c   1.000
_cell.angle_alpha   90.00
_cell.angle_beta   90.00
_cell.angle_gamma   90.00
#
_symmetry.space_group_name_H-M   'P 1'
#
loop_
_entity.id
_entity.type
_entity.pdbx_description
1 polymer ?
#
loop_
_entity_poly.entity_id
_entity_poly.type
_entity_poly.pdbx_seq_one_letter_code
_entity_poly.pdbx_strand_id
1 'polypeptide(L)'
;MINSLARKCLDSLQLGEPSRLNLFSDLLEMDPKRIFADIESGHHEIKLDLARGEKRARATIQWVPEPDWLVVKFEPVTEAQASPDPATQITVQELLQEREITYRNLLAAYLKLQEVNRQKTVFLASAAHELKTPLAVIKGYYDLLLTSSLGRLSEKQRDILEESKESCERLVRLVSMFLNYSALESGKLVLQLRENDLRDCLDELSKRWLEAFQRKGVRLDASFDPSVPNFRFDYQKVQQAAANLLDNALKHTPAGGCVTLRALPHFWERRVSEASPSQERRRFRLPRPNSVEVSVADTGPGIAPEHHQEIFEDFVRVDRNTTGMGLGLAIAKRLVQAHRGKIWVESEASNGSKFTFLLPMDQT
;
A
#
# COMPACT_ATOMS: atom_id res chain seq x y z
N MET A 1 -15.26 15.95 -15.33
CA MET A 1 -15.84 15.04 -16.37
C MET A 1 -17.20 15.58 -16.79
N ILE A 2 -17.45 15.70 -18.07
CA ILE A 2 -18.75 16.15 -18.62
C ILE A 2 -19.48 14.90 -19.13
N ASN A 3 -20.68 14.63 -18.60
CA ASN A 3 -21.47 13.48 -19.06
C ASN A 3 -22.17 13.78 -20.40
N SER A 4 -22.72 12.74 -21.05
CA SER A 4 -23.37 12.87 -22.37
C SER A 4 -24.57 13.83 -22.40
N LEU A 5 -25.30 13.95 -21.29
CA LEU A 5 -26.44 14.83 -21.17
C LEU A 5 -26.00 16.31 -21.06
N ALA A 6 -25.01 16.61 -20.24
CA ALA A 6 -24.43 17.93 -20.13
C ALA A 6 -23.80 18.39 -21.46
N ARG A 7 -23.16 17.47 -22.20
CA ARG A 7 -22.64 17.75 -23.55
C ARG A 7 -23.74 18.14 -24.51
N LYS A 8 -24.87 17.41 -24.56
CA LYS A 8 -26.05 17.76 -25.39
C LYS A 8 -26.63 19.11 -25.03
N CYS A 9 -26.71 19.46 -23.73
CA CYS A 9 -27.18 20.77 -23.30
C CYS A 9 -26.23 21.90 -23.73
N LEU A 10 -24.91 21.71 -23.60
CA LEU A 10 -23.88 22.65 -24.04
C LEU A 10 -23.91 22.87 -25.57
N ASP A 11 -24.05 21.79 -26.34
CA ASP A 11 -24.19 21.82 -27.80
C ASP A 11 -25.47 22.56 -28.20
N SER A 12 -26.58 22.37 -27.47
CA SER A 12 -27.83 23.08 -27.72
C SER A 12 -27.72 24.60 -27.48
N LEU A 13 -26.84 25.02 -26.59
CA LEU A 13 -26.55 26.42 -26.28
C LEU A 13 -25.51 27.07 -27.23
N GLN A 14 -25.00 26.33 -28.21
CA GLN A 14 -23.97 26.75 -29.18
C GLN A 14 -22.68 27.30 -28.53
N LEU A 15 -22.23 26.66 -27.45
CA LEU A 15 -21.10 27.11 -26.65
C LEU A 15 -19.71 26.61 -27.12
N GLY A 16 -19.63 25.88 -28.23
CA GLY A 16 -18.38 25.37 -28.79
C GLY A 16 -17.84 24.13 -28.04
N GLU A 17 -16.59 23.79 -28.29
CA GLU A 17 -15.97 22.59 -27.68
C GLU A 17 -15.81 22.72 -26.16
N PRO A 18 -16.32 21.77 -25.35
CA PRO A 18 -16.27 21.82 -23.88
C PRO A 18 -14.87 21.93 -23.28
N SER A 19 -13.85 21.50 -24.02
CA SER A 19 -12.44 21.52 -23.59
C SER A 19 -11.80 22.91 -23.55
N ARG A 20 -12.47 23.92 -24.16
CA ARG A 20 -11.98 25.30 -24.26
C ARG A 20 -12.84 26.32 -23.49
N LEU A 21 -13.92 25.89 -22.87
CA LEU A 21 -14.84 26.76 -22.13
C LEU A 21 -14.34 26.93 -20.68
N ASN A 22 -14.24 28.20 -20.28
CA ASN A 22 -14.13 28.50 -18.85
C ASN A 22 -15.55 28.48 -18.26
N LEU A 23 -15.80 27.49 -17.36
CA LEU A 23 -17.11 27.27 -16.77
C LEU A 23 -17.70 28.53 -16.12
N PHE A 24 -16.89 29.32 -15.46
CA PHE A 24 -17.34 30.48 -14.70
C PHE A 24 -17.51 31.72 -15.54
N SER A 25 -16.54 32.07 -16.38
CA SER A 25 -16.61 33.29 -17.21
C SER A 25 -17.49 33.13 -18.44
N ASP A 26 -17.40 31.96 -19.10
CA ASP A 26 -18.00 31.80 -20.42
C ASP A 26 -19.41 31.18 -20.37
N LEU A 27 -19.69 30.42 -19.32
CA LEU A 27 -20.93 29.68 -19.17
C LEU A 27 -21.85 30.26 -18.09
N LEU A 28 -21.30 30.54 -16.89
CA LEU A 28 -22.11 31.04 -15.77
C LEU A 28 -22.14 32.56 -15.67
N GLU A 29 -21.28 33.26 -16.43
CA GLU A 29 -21.10 34.70 -16.38
C GLU A 29 -20.93 35.27 -14.96
N MET A 30 -20.29 34.48 -14.07
CA MET A 30 -20.11 34.81 -12.65
C MET A 30 -18.67 34.77 -12.23
N ASP A 31 -18.30 35.58 -11.24
CA ASP A 31 -17.00 35.50 -10.57
C ASP A 31 -16.96 34.25 -9.68
N PRO A 32 -15.99 33.37 -9.87
CA PRO A 32 -15.80 32.19 -8.99
C PRO A 32 -15.81 32.52 -7.50
N LYS A 33 -15.22 33.66 -7.11
CA LYS A 33 -15.16 34.11 -5.72
C LYS A 33 -16.54 34.28 -5.07
N ARG A 34 -17.54 34.67 -5.85
CA ARG A 34 -18.91 34.87 -5.37
C ARG A 34 -19.58 33.51 -5.07
N ILE A 35 -19.38 32.54 -5.94
CA ILE A 35 -19.91 31.17 -5.75
C ILE A 35 -19.29 30.51 -4.52
N PHE A 36 -17.97 30.65 -4.31
CA PHE A 36 -17.32 30.13 -3.13
C PHE A 36 -17.77 30.82 -1.84
N ALA A 37 -17.98 32.15 -1.86
CA ALA A 37 -18.51 32.89 -0.70
C ALA A 37 -19.94 32.43 -0.34
N ASP A 38 -20.80 32.16 -1.34
CA ASP A 38 -22.17 31.66 -1.12
C ASP A 38 -22.14 30.24 -0.53
N ILE A 39 -21.22 29.36 -0.95
CA ILE A 39 -21.01 28.02 -0.40
C ILE A 39 -20.50 28.11 1.05
N GLU A 40 -19.51 28.96 1.34
CA GLU A 40 -18.98 29.19 2.69
C GLU A 40 -20.04 29.77 3.65
N SER A 41 -21.02 30.50 3.15
CA SER A 41 -22.16 31.00 3.93
C SER A 41 -23.22 29.94 4.25
N GLY A 42 -23.04 28.70 3.83
CA GLY A 42 -23.91 27.56 4.12
C GLY A 42 -24.94 27.24 3.04
N HIS A 43 -24.85 27.86 1.87
CA HIS A 43 -25.71 27.51 0.72
C HIS A 43 -25.07 26.33 -0.04
N HIS A 44 -25.57 25.13 0.19
CA HIS A 44 -25.06 23.92 -0.47
C HIS A 44 -25.53 23.76 -1.92
N GLU A 45 -26.45 24.56 -2.39
CA GLU A 45 -27.04 24.50 -3.74
C GLU A 45 -27.31 25.91 -4.26
N ILE A 46 -26.78 26.23 -5.45
CA ILE A 46 -26.99 27.50 -6.13
C ILE A 46 -27.67 27.20 -7.47
N LYS A 47 -28.81 27.85 -7.74
CA LYS A 47 -29.58 27.74 -9.02
C LYS A 47 -29.43 28.99 -9.83
N LEU A 48 -29.02 28.85 -11.09
CA LEU A 48 -28.81 29.92 -12.03
C LEU A 48 -29.61 29.66 -13.30
N ASP A 49 -30.42 30.62 -13.73
CA ASP A 49 -31.11 30.54 -15.01
C ASP A 49 -30.23 31.21 -16.09
N LEU A 50 -29.77 30.43 -17.04
CA LEU A 50 -28.91 30.84 -18.14
C LEU A 50 -29.79 31.12 -19.37
N ALA A 51 -29.67 32.29 -19.99
CA ALA A 51 -30.37 32.63 -21.20
C ALA A 51 -29.37 33.06 -22.30
N ARG A 52 -29.45 32.43 -23.48
CA ARG A 52 -28.62 32.80 -24.62
C ARG A 52 -29.49 32.81 -25.89
N GLY A 53 -29.87 34.00 -26.31
CA GLY A 53 -30.89 34.20 -27.36
C GLY A 53 -32.25 33.64 -26.89
N GLU A 54 -32.89 32.82 -27.73
CA GLU A 54 -34.19 32.19 -27.42
C GLU A 54 -34.07 30.92 -26.55
N LYS A 55 -32.85 30.47 -26.28
CA LYS A 55 -32.61 29.22 -25.51
C LYS A 55 -32.33 29.51 -24.05
N ARG A 56 -32.99 28.76 -23.21
CA ARG A 56 -32.85 28.86 -21.74
C ARG A 56 -32.43 27.51 -21.14
N ALA A 57 -31.54 27.55 -20.17
CA ALA A 57 -31.16 26.38 -19.39
C ALA A 57 -31.02 26.77 -17.91
N ARG A 58 -31.29 25.87 -17.03
CA ARG A 58 -31.05 26.05 -15.60
C ARG A 58 -29.77 25.29 -15.22
N ALA A 59 -28.83 26.01 -14.61
CA ALA A 59 -27.64 25.40 -14.00
C ALA A 59 -27.86 25.29 -12.49
N THR A 60 -27.69 24.10 -11.95
CA THR A 60 -27.68 23.85 -10.51
C THR A 60 -26.27 23.50 -10.12
N ILE A 61 -25.65 24.32 -9.24
CA ILE A 61 -24.29 24.12 -8.73
C ILE A 61 -24.43 23.57 -7.33
N GLN A 62 -23.81 22.42 -7.09
CA GLN A 62 -23.81 21.76 -5.79
C GLN A 62 -22.37 21.45 -5.38
N TRP A 63 -22.01 21.84 -4.15
CA TRP A 63 -20.72 21.46 -3.58
C TRP A 63 -20.84 20.14 -2.81
N VAL A 64 -19.89 19.23 -3.08
CA VAL A 64 -19.76 17.93 -2.43
C VAL A 64 -18.46 17.95 -1.61
N PRO A 65 -18.53 17.96 -0.27
CA PRO A 65 -17.37 18.18 0.60
C PRO A 65 -16.33 17.05 0.55
N GLU A 66 -16.72 15.83 0.22
CA GLU A 66 -15.81 14.71 0.01
C GLU A 66 -16.16 14.03 -1.33
N PRO A 67 -15.29 14.08 -2.36
CA PRO A 67 -13.86 14.48 -2.40
C PRO A 67 -13.59 15.96 -2.81
N ASP A 68 -14.32 16.95 -2.30
CA ASP A 68 -14.17 18.38 -2.57
C ASP A 68 -14.43 18.74 -4.05
N TRP A 69 -15.61 18.40 -4.51
CA TRP A 69 -16.02 18.60 -5.90
C TRP A 69 -17.18 19.59 -6.02
N LEU A 70 -17.11 20.38 -7.09
CA LEU A 70 -18.20 21.22 -7.54
C LEU A 70 -18.94 20.51 -8.67
N VAL A 71 -20.18 20.10 -8.41
CA VAL A 71 -21.03 19.43 -9.39
C VAL A 71 -21.97 20.45 -10.00
N VAL A 72 -21.92 20.60 -11.33
CA VAL A 72 -22.82 21.48 -12.07
C VAL A 72 -23.75 20.65 -12.93
N LYS A 73 -25.05 20.74 -12.67
CA LYS A 73 -26.11 20.08 -13.41
C LYS A 73 -26.82 21.09 -14.31
N PHE A 74 -26.92 20.81 -15.61
CA PHE A 74 -27.62 21.60 -16.56
C PHE A 74 -28.95 20.96 -16.95
N GLU A 75 -30.04 21.74 -16.91
CA GLU A 75 -31.37 21.33 -17.33
C GLU A 75 -31.89 22.30 -18.40
N PRO A 76 -32.30 21.84 -19.59
CA PRO A 76 -32.91 22.71 -20.57
C PRO A 76 -34.25 23.20 -20.03
N VAL A 77 -34.48 24.52 -20.07
CA VAL A 77 -35.80 25.09 -19.75
C VAL A 77 -36.61 25.12 -21.05
N THR A 78 -37.43 24.11 -21.23
CA THR A 78 -38.44 24.10 -22.31
C THR A 78 -39.73 24.80 -21.82
N GLU A 79 -40.28 25.70 -22.59
CA GLU A 79 -41.54 26.43 -22.29
C GLU A 79 -42.80 25.54 -22.25
N ALA A 80 -42.68 24.26 -22.41
CA ALA A 80 -43.76 23.33 -22.20
C ALA A 80 -43.55 22.61 -20.85
N GLN A 81 -44.29 22.99 -19.83
CA GLN A 81 -44.65 22.13 -18.70
C GLN A 81 -45.45 20.94 -19.22
N ALA A 82 -44.84 20.05 -19.95
CA ALA A 82 -45.32 18.69 -20.02
C ALA A 82 -44.93 18.07 -18.69
N SER A 83 -45.87 18.00 -17.76
CA SER A 83 -45.75 17.13 -16.60
C SER A 83 -45.29 15.77 -17.11
N PRO A 84 -44.17 15.19 -16.60
CA PRO A 84 -43.76 13.86 -17.04
C PRO A 84 -44.94 12.92 -16.80
N ASP A 85 -45.22 12.08 -17.79
CA ASP A 85 -46.29 11.08 -17.74
C ASP A 85 -46.23 10.40 -16.34
N PRO A 86 -47.38 10.30 -15.63
CA PRO A 86 -47.43 9.69 -14.31
C PRO A 86 -46.70 8.33 -14.23
N ALA A 87 -46.74 7.55 -15.29
CA ALA A 87 -46.03 6.27 -15.43
C ALA A 87 -44.50 6.45 -15.38
N THR A 88 -43.94 7.51 -16.01
CA THR A 88 -42.50 7.80 -16.02
C THR A 88 -42.05 8.33 -14.65
N GLN A 89 -42.89 9.09 -13.95
CA GLN A 89 -42.59 9.54 -12.58
C GLN A 89 -42.56 8.39 -11.59
N ILE A 90 -43.48 7.45 -11.68
CA ILE A 90 -43.52 6.25 -10.83
C ILE A 90 -42.26 5.42 -11.07
N THR A 91 -41.87 5.17 -12.32
CA THR A 91 -40.68 4.38 -12.67
C THR A 91 -39.40 5.05 -12.16
N VAL A 92 -39.26 6.37 -12.23
CA VAL A 92 -38.10 7.10 -11.72
C VAL A 92 -38.05 7.02 -10.17
N GLN A 93 -39.20 7.16 -9.51
CA GLN A 93 -39.24 7.02 -8.04
C GLN A 93 -38.91 5.60 -7.59
N GLU A 94 -39.41 4.57 -8.26
CA GLU A 94 -39.08 3.18 -7.98
C GLU A 94 -37.60 2.91 -8.14
N LEU A 95 -36.96 3.37 -9.21
CA LEU A 95 -35.52 3.23 -9.43
C LEU A 95 -34.68 3.97 -8.39
N LEU A 96 -35.12 5.15 -7.95
CA LEU A 96 -34.43 5.89 -6.90
C LEU A 96 -34.56 5.17 -5.56
N GLN A 97 -35.70 4.58 -5.26
CA GLN A 97 -35.96 3.83 -4.05
C GLN A 97 -35.16 2.51 -4.01
N GLU A 98 -35.11 1.80 -5.13
CA GLU A 98 -34.30 0.59 -5.28
C GLU A 98 -32.79 0.90 -5.13
N ARG A 99 -32.33 2.00 -5.72
CA ARG A 99 -30.95 2.47 -5.55
C ARG A 99 -30.64 2.81 -4.09
N GLU A 100 -31.54 3.48 -3.40
CA GLU A 100 -31.34 3.84 -2.00
C GLU A 100 -31.30 2.60 -1.10
N ILE A 101 -32.18 1.64 -1.33
CA ILE A 101 -32.19 0.34 -0.61
C ILE A 101 -30.87 -0.41 -0.86
N THR A 102 -30.45 -0.48 -2.12
CA THR A 102 -29.18 -1.12 -2.50
C THR A 102 -27.99 -0.46 -1.85
N TYR A 103 -27.95 0.88 -1.83
CA TYR A 103 -26.88 1.64 -1.18
C TYR A 103 -26.85 1.42 0.33
N ARG A 104 -28.03 1.41 1.00
CA ARG A 104 -28.13 1.11 2.43
C ARG A 104 -27.65 -0.31 2.76
N ASN A 105 -28.04 -1.28 1.93
CA ASN A 105 -27.61 -2.67 2.09
C ASN A 105 -26.10 -2.82 1.90
N LEU A 106 -25.54 -2.15 0.89
CA LEU A 106 -24.09 -2.14 0.65
C LEU A 106 -23.33 -1.51 1.81
N LEU A 107 -23.82 -0.37 2.32
CA LEU A 107 -23.22 0.31 3.47
C LEU A 107 -23.29 -0.58 4.72
N ALA A 108 -24.44 -1.19 4.99
CA ALA A 108 -24.61 -2.11 6.12
C ALA A 108 -23.68 -3.33 6.02
N ALA A 109 -23.53 -3.92 4.83
CA ALA A 109 -22.61 -5.01 4.57
C ALA A 109 -21.14 -4.58 4.76
N TYR A 110 -20.78 -3.39 4.28
CA TYR A 110 -19.46 -2.81 4.46
C TYR A 110 -19.12 -2.59 5.95
N LEU A 111 -20.03 -1.97 6.71
CA LEU A 111 -19.84 -1.76 8.15
C LEU A 111 -19.72 -3.07 8.91
N LYS A 112 -20.52 -4.08 8.55
CA LYS A 112 -20.44 -5.41 9.14
C LYS A 112 -19.10 -6.08 8.82
N LEU A 113 -18.62 -5.96 7.60
CA LEU A 113 -17.30 -6.47 7.19
C LEU A 113 -16.17 -5.79 7.96
N GLN A 114 -16.23 -4.47 8.13
CA GLN A 114 -15.26 -3.74 8.94
C GLN A 114 -15.26 -4.19 10.40
N GLU A 115 -16.44 -4.39 11.00
CA GLU A 115 -16.53 -4.85 12.38
C GLU A 115 -15.99 -6.28 12.55
N VAL A 116 -16.30 -7.19 11.61
CA VAL A 116 -15.73 -8.54 11.60
C VAL A 116 -14.20 -8.51 11.47
N ASN A 117 -13.66 -7.68 10.58
CA ASN A 117 -12.22 -7.51 10.42
C ASN A 117 -11.59 -6.91 11.70
N ARG A 118 -12.25 -5.96 12.34
CA ARG A 118 -11.79 -5.40 13.63
C ARG A 118 -11.74 -6.46 14.73
N GLN A 119 -12.81 -7.26 14.86
CA GLN A 119 -12.88 -8.33 15.85
C GLN A 119 -11.82 -9.42 15.58
N LYS A 120 -11.66 -9.84 14.32
CA LYS A 120 -10.61 -10.76 13.89
C LYS A 120 -9.23 -10.25 14.33
N THR A 121 -8.92 -8.98 14.09
CA THR A 121 -7.63 -8.38 14.44
C THR A 121 -7.39 -8.36 15.95
N VAL A 122 -8.39 -7.94 16.74
CA VAL A 122 -8.30 -7.91 18.20
C VAL A 122 -8.10 -9.33 18.76
N PHE A 123 -8.87 -10.30 18.26
CA PHE A 123 -8.74 -11.70 18.65
C PHE A 123 -7.35 -12.25 18.36
N LEU A 124 -6.83 -12.02 17.15
CA LEU A 124 -5.52 -12.49 16.74
C LEU A 124 -4.39 -11.85 17.56
N ALA A 125 -4.51 -10.55 17.87
CA ALA A 125 -3.53 -9.84 18.70
C ALA A 125 -3.52 -10.38 20.15
N SER A 126 -4.70 -10.63 20.73
CA SER A 126 -4.82 -11.21 22.07
C SER A 126 -4.27 -12.63 22.12
N ALA A 127 -4.72 -13.49 21.20
CA ALA A 127 -4.28 -14.90 21.14
C ALA A 127 -2.77 -15.02 21.01
N ALA A 128 -2.15 -14.20 20.18
CA ALA A 128 -0.71 -14.28 20.02
C ALA A 128 0.07 -13.69 21.21
N HIS A 129 -0.47 -12.69 21.91
CA HIS A 129 0.13 -12.25 23.17
C HIS A 129 0.07 -13.36 24.21
N GLU A 130 -1.06 -14.05 24.30
CA GLU A 130 -1.25 -15.18 25.21
C GLU A 130 -0.37 -16.39 24.86
N LEU A 131 -0.04 -16.59 23.58
CA LEU A 131 0.91 -17.63 23.15
C LEU A 131 2.37 -17.24 23.41
N LYS A 132 2.72 -15.96 23.29
CA LYS A 132 4.10 -15.51 23.48
C LYS A 132 4.61 -15.71 24.91
N THR A 133 3.75 -15.49 25.89
CA THR A 133 4.11 -15.61 27.31
C THR A 133 4.53 -17.05 27.70
N PRO A 134 3.72 -18.10 27.47
CA PRO A 134 4.16 -19.48 27.79
C PRO A 134 5.36 -19.92 26.96
N LEU A 135 5.49 -19.50 25.70
CA LEU A 135 6.65 -19.82 24.88
C LEU A 135 7.95 -19.19 25.42
N ALA A 136 7.86 -17.97 25.97
CA ALA A 136 9.01 -17.34 26.62
C ALA A 136 9.46 -18.11 27.86
N VAL A 137 8.50 -18.63 28.66
CA VAL A 137 8.80 -19.47 29.81
C VAL A 137 9.45 -20.80 29.39
N ILE A 138 8.88 -21.47 28.38
CA ILE A 138 9.43 -22.71 27.82
C ILE A 138 10.85 -22.49 27.32
N LYS A 139 11.10 -21.41 26.59
CA LYS A 139 12.45 -21.04 26.14
C LYS A 139 13.41 -20.85 27.33
N GLY A 140 12.96 -20.17 28.38
CA GLY A 140 13.74 -19.99 29.60
C GLY A 140 14.13 -21.32 30.27
N TYR A 141 13.26 -22.33 30.25
CA TYR A 141 13.58 -23.66 30.76
C TYR A 141 14.61 -24.38 29.88
N TYR A 142 14.53 -24.29 28.55
CA TYR A 142 15.57 -24.81 27.67
C TYR A 142 16.93 -24.17 27.96
N ASP A 143 16.99 -22.86 28.13
CA ASP A 143 18.22 -22.14 28.42
C ASP A 143 18.81 -22.60 29.78
N LEU A 144 18.00 -22.77 30.82
CA LEU A 144 18.43 -23.26 32.12
C LEU A 144 18.94 -24.70 32.06
N LEU A 145 18.26 -25.60 31.34
CA LEU A 145 18.66 -26.99 31.21
C LEU A 145 19.97 -27.11 30.40
N LEU A 146 20.10 -26.37 29.30
CA LEU A 146 21.27 -26.43 28.41
C LEU A 146 22.53 -25.81 29.03
N THR A 147 22.40 -24.84 29.95
CA THR A 147 23.52 -24.26 30.70
C THR A 147 24.06 -25.21 31.77
N SER A 148 23.47 -26.40 31.93
CA SER A 148 23.86 -27.39 32.94
C SER A 148 23.79 -26.91 34.39
N SER A 149 23.07 -25.80 34.66
CA SER A 149 22.87 -25.23 35.99
C SER A 149 22.04 -26.15 36.92
N LEU A 150 21.23 -27.05 36.33
CA LEU A 150 20.39 -28.01 37.05
C LEU A 150 20.96 -29.45 37.07
N GLY A 151 22.17 -29.63 36.56
CA GLY A 151 22.85 -30.95 36.50
C GLY A 151 23.46 -31.22 35.11
N ARG A 152 24.25 -32.28 35.02
CA ARG A 152 24.88 -32.69 33.75
C ARG A 152 23.89 -33.45 32.87
N LEU A 153 23.77 -33.06 31.64
CA LEU A 153 22.98 -33.74 30.61
C LEU A 153 23.85 -34.79 29.91
N SER A 154 23.28 -35.95 29.56
CA SER A 154 23.89 -36.85 28.58
C SER A 154 23.83 -36.19 27.18
N GLU A 155 24.69 -36.64 26.25
CA GLU A 155 24.71 -36.15 24.87
C GLU A 155 23.34 -36.28 24.21
N LYS A 156 22.69 -37.44 24.33
CA LYS A 156 21.34 -37.64 23.79
C LYS A 156 20.29 -36.68 24.37
N GLN A 157 20.38 -36.35 25.66
CA GLN A 157 19.47 -35.40 26.31
C GLN A 157 19.73 -33.97 25.79
N ARG A 158 21.00 -33.63 25.61
CA ARG A 158 21.39 -32.34 25.05
C ARG A 158 20.86 -32.16 23.63
N ASP A 159 21.06 -33.14 22.74
CA ASP A 159 20.60 -33.10 21.35
C ASP A 159 19.08 -32.92 21.28
N ILE A 160 18.30 -33.69 22.07
CA ILE A 160 16.84 -33.56 22.13
C ILE A 160 16.40 -32.18 22.62
N LEU A 161 17.08 -31.64 23.63
CA LEU A 161 16.76 -30.32 24.16
C LEU A 161 17.11 -29.20 23.17
N GLU A 162 18.21 -29.33 22.44
CA GLU A 162 18.60 -28.37 21.40
C GLU A 162 17.60 -28.37 20.24
N GLU A 163 17.19 -29.54 19.75
CA GLU A 163 16.15 -29.67 18.71
C GLU A 163 14.80 -29.11 19.19
N SER A 164 14.40 -29.41 20.42
CA SER A 164 13.18 -28.90 21.03
C SER A 164 13.21 -27.36 21.19
N LYS A 165 14.35 -26.79 21.60
CA LYS A 165 14.59 -25.37 21.71
C LYS A 165 14.45 -24.69 20.34
N GLU A 166 15.06 -25.27 19.29
CA GLU A 166 14.96 -24.77 17.94
C GLU A 166 13.49 -24.73 17.44
N SER A 167 12.75 -25.82 17.74
CA SER A 167 11.32 -25.91 17.43
C SER A 167 10.48 -24.83 18.15
N CYS A 168 10.78 -24.61 19.44
CA CYS A 168 10.14 -23.55 20.23
C CYS A 168 10.46 -22.16 19.67
N GLU A 169 11.71 -21.88 19.33
CA GLU A 169 12.12 -20.61 18.71
C GLU A 169 11.45 -20.39 17.35
N ARG A 170 11.27 -21.46 16.58
CA ARG A 170 10.51 -21.44 15.32
C ARG A 170 9.06 -21.02 15.58
N LEU A 171 8.41 -21.59 16.60
CA LEU A 171 7.04 -21.25 16.97
C LEU A 171 6.92 -19.79 17.44
N VAL A 172 7.86 -19.29 18.24
CA VAL A 172 7.92 -17.86 18.65
C VAL A 172 8.00 -16.94 17.43
N ARG A 173 8.83 -17.28 16.44
CA ARG A 173 8.94 -16.52 15.19
C ARG A 173 7.62 -16.54 14.41
N LEU A 174 6.97 -17.69 14.29
CA LEU A 174 5.67 -17.82 13.58
C LEU A 174 4.57 -16.97 14.25
N VAL A 175 4.43 -17.05 15.58
CA VAL A 175 3.47 -16.25 16.34
C VAL A 175 3.76 -14.75 16.17
N SER A 176 5.03 -14.35 16.23
CA SER A 176 5.42 -12.94 16.05
C SER A 176 5.14 -12.43 14.63
N MET A 177 5.37 -13.25 13.61
CA MET A 177 5.02 -12.89 12.21
C MET A 177 3.52 -12.74 12.04
N PHE A 178 2.73 -13.63 12.64
CA PHE A 178 1.27 -13.59 12.56
C PHE A 178 0.69 -12.33 13.26
N LEU A 179 1.27 -11.93 14.41
CA LEU A 179 0.94 -10.67 15.08
C LEU A 179 1.20 -9.44 14.21
N ASN A 180 2.41 -9.39 13.66
CA ASN A 180 2.80 -8.29 12.78
C ASN A 180 1.88 -8.20 11.55
N TYR A 181 1.55 -9.34 10.97
CA TYR A 181 0.61 -9.43 9.86
C TYR A 181 -0.79 -8.89 10.25
N SER A 182 -1.35 -9.33 11.38
CA SER A 182 -2.65 -8.90 11.85
C SER A 182 -2.72 -7.39 12.14
N ALA A 183 -1.65 -6.81 12.72
CA ALA A 183 -1.55 -5.38 12.94
C ALA A 183 -1.49 -4.58 11.62
N LEU A 184 -0.82 -5.13 10.60
CA LEU A 184 -0.74 -4.53 9.26
C LEU A 184 -2.08 -4.61 8.51
N GLU A 185 -2.79 -5.74 8.61
CA GLU A 185 -4.10 -5.93 7.95
C GLU A 185 -5.17 -4.98 8.50
N SER A 186 -5.11 -4.64 9.80
CA SER A 186 -6.09 -3.75 10.43
C SER A 186 -5.96 -2.28 10.04
N GLY A 187 -5.00 -1.90 9.21
CA GLY A 187 -4.74 -0.50 8.86
C GLY A 187 -4.28 0.38 10.02
N LYS A 188 -4.02 -0.20 11.20
CA LYS A 188 -3.59 0.52 12.41
C LYS A 188 -2.09 0.74 12.49
N LEU A 189 -1.36 0.44 11.40
CA LEU A 189 0.07 0.69 11.36
C LEU A 189 0.34 2.20 11.37
N VAL A 190 0.69 2.73 12.51
CA VAL A 190 1.22 4.10 12.64
C VAL A 190 2.73 4.02 12.49
N LEU A 191 3.28 4.59 11.40
CA LEU A 191 4.71 4.68 11.21
C LEU A 191 5.33 5.76 12.10
N GLN A 192 6.44 5.44 12.72
CA GLN A 192 7.26 6.42 13.44
C GLN A 192 8.33 7.02 12.50
N LEU A 193 7.89 7.92 11.63
CA LEU A 193 8.77 8.56 10.67
C LEU A 193 9.72 9.55 11.37
N ARG A 194 10.99 9.19 11.48
CA ARG A 194 12.07 10.03 12.02
C ARG A 194 13.18 10.16 10.98
N GLU A 195 13.96 11.23 11.08
CA GLU A 195 15.16 11.35 10.27
C GLU A 195 16.19 10.29 10.72
N ASN A 196 16.57 9.41 9.81
CA ASN A 196 17.44 8.27 10.08
C ASN A 196 18.44 8.09 8.92
N ASP A 197 19.57 7.46 9.22
CA ASP A 197 20.52 6.96 8.22
C ASP A 197 20.11 5.52 7.82
N LEU A 198 19.80 5.33 6.54
CA LEU A 198 19.42 4.01 6.03
C LEU A 198 20.62 3.05 5.96
N ARG A 199 21.82 3.59 5.77
CA ARG A 199 23.05 2.76 5.74
C ARG A 199 23.30 2.15 7.11
N ASP A 200 23.19 2.92 8.18
CA ASP A 200 23.33 2.43 9.55
C ASP A 200 22.26 1.35 9.84
N CYS A 201 21.03 1.58 9.39
CA CYS A 201 19.92 0.64 9.55
C CYS A 201 20.20 -0.73 8.90
N LEU A 202 20.72 -0.72 7.68
CA LEU A 202 21.00 -1.93 6.92
C LEU A 202 22.33 -2.58 7.31
N ASP A 203 23.32 -1.80 7.75
CA ASP A 203 24.59 -2.31 8.25
C ASP A 203 24.40 -3.07 9.57
N GLU A 204 23.64 -2.50 10.51
CA GLU A 204 23.27 -3.20 11.75
C GLU A 204 22.52 -4.48 11.46
N LEU A 205 21.61 -4.47 10.48
CA LEU A 205 20.87 -5.67 10.07
C LEU A 205 21.81 -6.71 9.47
N SER A 206 22.71 -6.33 8.56
CA SER A 206 23.65 -7.25 7.90
C SER A 206 24.56 -7.93 8.90
N LYS A 207 25.06 -7.20 9.89
CA LYS A 207 25.90 -7.75 10.98
C LYS A 207 25.15 -8.79 11.81
N ARG A 208 23.89 -8.55 12.13
CA ARG A 208 23.06 -9.53 12.87
C ARG A 208 22.79 -10.82 12.09
N TRP A 209 22.71 -10.73 10.77
CA TRP A 209 22.45 -11.88 9.91
C TRP A 209 23.72 -12.66 9.53
N LEU A 210 24.90 -12.07 9.67
CA LEU A 210 26.18 -12.65 9.22
C LEU A 210 26.40 -14.07 9.76
N GLU A 211 26.19 -14.29 11.06
CA GLU A 211 26.37 -15.61 11.67
C GLU A 211 25.39 -16.66 11.11
N ALA A 212 24.14 -16.29 10.86
CA ALA A 212 23.16 -17.22 10.29
C ALA A 212 23.53 -17.65 8.85
N PHE A 213 24.02 -16.70 8.05
CA PHE A 213 24.54 -16.98 6.70
C PHE A 213 25.78 -17.86 6.74
N GLN A 214 26.73 -17.57 7.63
CA GLN A 214 27.94 -18.37 7.82
C GLN A 214 27.62 -19.81 8.23
N ARG A 215 26.70 -20.02 9.19
CA ARG A 215 26.25 -21.34 9.61
C ARG A 215 25.66 -22.16 8.46
N LYS A 216 24.98 -21.53 7.52
CA LYS A 216 24.46 -22.21 6.32
C LYS A 216 25.50 -22.39 5.21
N GLY A 217 26.69 -21.80 5.34
CA GLY A 217 27.72 -21.80 4.31
C GLY A 217 27.38 -20.90 3.10
N VAL A 218 26.62 -19.83 3.32
CA VAL A 218 26.23 -18.84 2.31
C VAL A 218 26.97 -17.53 2.59
N ARG A 219 27.56 -16.91 1.55
CA ARG A 219 28.25 -15.62 1.69
C ARG A 219 27.23 -14.48 1.68
N LEU A 220 27.33 -13.56 2.65
CA LEU A 220 26.56 -12.33 2.69
C LEU A 220 27.47 -11.14 2.38
N ASP A 221 27.21 -10.44 1.26
CA ASP A 221 27.91 -9.23 0.87
C ASP A 221 26.98 -8.03 1.04
N ALA A 222 27.39 -7.00 1.79
CA ALA A 222 26.63 -5.76 2.00
C ALA A 222 27.38 -4.57 1.43
N SER A 223 26.68 -3.73 0.64
CA SER A 223 27.27 -2.55 0.01
C SER A 223 26.25 -1.42 -0.05
N PHE A 224 26.56 -0.29 0.57
CA PHE A 224 25.69 0.87 0.69
C PHE A 224 26.39 2.12 0.11
N ASP A 225 25.74 2.77 -0.85
CA ASP A 225 26.30 3.95 -1.49
C ASP A 225 26.42 5.11 -0.49
N PRO A 226 27.61 5.73 -0.34
CA PRO A 226 27.81 6.84 0.58
C PRO A 226 26.97 8.09 0.28
N SER A 227 26.48 8.23 -0.94
CA SER A 227 25.65 9.36 -1.37
C SER A 227 24.17 9.24 -0.97
N VAL A 228 23.75 8.15 -0.33
CA VAL A 228 22.41 8.02 0.26
C VAL A 228 22.28 9.02 1.41
N PRO A 229 21.40 10.03 1.32
CA PRO A 229 21.24 11.01 2.37
C PRO A 229 20.39 10.44 3.52
N ASN A 230 20.44 11.14 4.66
CA ASN A 230 19.45 10.92 5.72
C ASN A 230 18.08 11.38 5.23
N PHE A 231 17.02 10.64 5.59
CA PHE A 231 15.65 10.98 5.27
C PHE A 231 14.69 10.39 6.31
N ARG A 232 13.41 10.76 6.22
CA ARG A 232 12.40 10.32 7.20
C ARG A 232 11.86 8.96 6.84
N PHE A 233 12.07 7.98 7.72
CA PHE A 233 11.46 6.65 7.63
C PHE A 233 11.35 6.02 9.03
N ASP A 234 10.54 4.95 9.14
CA ASP A 234 10.48 4.14 10.35
C ASP A 234 11.60 3.09 10.34
N TYR A 235 12.61 3.31 11.17
CA TYR A 235 13.81 2.50 11.25
C TYR A 235 13.49 1.00 11.46
N GLN A 236 12.61 0.70 12.43
CA GLN A 236 12.29 -0.69 12.78
C GLN A 236 11.49 -1.37 11.67
N LYS A 237 10.59 -0.66 11.01
CA LYS A 237 9.74 -1.21 9.95
C LYS A 237 10.52 -1.44 8.66
N VAL A 238 11.43 -0.55 8.31
CA VAL A 238 12.33 -0.75 7.16
C VAL A 238 13.29 -1.91 7.43
N GLN A 239 13.87 -1.97 8.64
CA GLN A 239 14.72 -3.09 9.05
C GLN A 239 13.96 -4.43 9.01
N GLN A 240 12.69 -4.44 9.42
CA GLN A 240 11.83 -5.63 9.34
C GLN A 240 11.54 -6.02 7.88
N ALA A 241 11.29 -5.07 6.98
CA ALA A 241 11.08 -5.36 5.56
C ALA A 241 12.34 -6.00 4.93
N ALA A 242 13.51 -5.41 5.17
CA ALA A 242 14.78 -5.94 4.68
C ALA A 242 15.11 -7.31 5.31
N ALA A 243 14.82 -7.52 6.60
CA ALA A 243 15.00 -8.80 7.28
C ALA A 243 14.16 -9.93 6.66
N ASN A 244 12.92 -9.63 6.25
CA ASN A 244 12.06 -10.60 5.55
C ASN A 244 12.65 -11.02 4.19
N LEU A 245 13.28 -10.08 3.48
CA LEU A 245 13.97 -10.39 2.22
C LEU A 245 15.24 -11.22 2.46
N LEU A 246 16.02 -10.89 3.48
CA LEU A 246 17.23 -11.67 3.87
C LEU A 246 16.86 -13.08 4.33
N ASP A 247 15.78 -13.25 5.11
CA ASP A 247 15.28 -14.56 5.55
C ASP A 247 14.88 -15.42 4.34
N ASN A 248 14.20 -14.81 3.36
CA ASN A 248 13.83 -15.45 2.12
C ASN A 248 15.09 -15.88 1.33
N ALA A 249 16.04 -14.98 1.14
CA ALA A 249 17.30 -15.26 0.46
C ALA A 249 18.09 -16.38 1.18
N LEU A 250 18.20 -16.32 2.53
CA LEU A 250 18.87 -17.36 3.30
C LEU A 250 18.19 -18.72 3.13
N LYS A 251 16.85 -18.78 3.10
CA LYS A 251 16.11 -20.05 2.96
C LYS A 251 16.37 -20.72 1.62
N HIS A 252 16.39 -19.95 0.55
CA HIS A 252 16.41 -20.48 -0.82
C HIS A 252 17.82 -20.57 -1.43
N THR A 253 18.83 -19.90 -0.88
CA THR A 253 20.20 -20.01 -1.38
C THR A 253 20.85 -21.30 -0.85
N PRO A 254 21.38 -22.17 -1.70
CA PRO A 254 22.11 -23.36 -1.28
C PRO A 254 23.45 -22.98 -0.63
N ALA A 255 24.04 -23.93 0.12
CA ALA A 255 25.40 -23.78 0.64
C ALA A 255 26.39 -23.54 -0.51
N GLY A 256 27.38 -22.66 -0.29
CA GLY A 256 28.31 -22.18 -1.30
C GLY A 256 27.78 -21.00 -2.15
N GLY A 257 26.51 -20.66 -2.02
CA GLY A 257 25.91 -19.52 -2.70
C GLY A 257 26.28 -18.16 -2.08
N CYS A 258 25.75 -17.10 -2.69
CA CYS A 258 25.97 -15.70 -2.27
C CYS A 258 24.66 -14.93 -2.19
N VAL A 259 24.55 -14.06 -1.19
CA VAL A 259 23.48 -13.09 -1.06
C VAL A 259 24.09 -11.70 -0.96
N THR A 260 23.56 -10.75 -1.74
CA THR A 260 24.05 -9.36 -1.79
C THR A 260 22.95 -8.41 -1.35
N LEU A 261 23.22 -7.62 -0.29
CA LEU A 261 22.35 -6.53 0.17
C LEU A 261 22.92 -5.19 -0.32
N ARG A 262 22.13 -4.41 -1.05
CA ARG A 262 22.57 -3.10 -1.57
C ARG A 262 21.57 -1.99 -1.26
N ALA A 263 22.10 -0.77 -1.10
CA ALA A 263 21.29 0.44 -1.06
C ALA A 263 21.94 1.51 -1.96
N LEU A 264 21.16 2.07 -2.88
CA LEU A 264 21.60 3.04 -3.90
C LEU A 264 20.60 4.19 -4.00
N PRO A 265 21.05 5.45 -4.24
CA PRO A 265 20.14 6.52 -4.62
C PRO A 265 19.45 6.20 -5.93
N HIS A 266 18.15 6.46 -5.98
CA HIS A 266 17.34 6.15 -7.17
C HIS A 266 16.43 7.32 -7.53
N PHE A 267 16.22 7.55 -8.84
CA PHE A 267 15.22 8.46 -9.34
C PHE A 267 13.95 7.69 -9.71
N TRP A 268 12.88 7.93 -8.95
CA TRP A 268 11.60 7.29 -9.19
C TRP A 268 10.58 8.28 -9.75
N GLU A 269 10.16 8.08 -11.00
CA GLU A 269 9.11 8.85 -11.63
C GLU A 269 7.74 8.35 -11.18
N ARG A 270 7.11 9.08 -10.23
CA ARG A 270 5.80 8.71 -9.65
C ARG A 270 4.61 9.05 -10.53
N ARG A 271 4.78 9.84 -11.59
CA ARG A 271 3.68 10.33 -12.42
C ARG A 271 3.55 9.51 -13.68
N VAL A 272 2.54 8.64 -13.75
CA VAL A 272 1.85 8.33 -14.99
C VAL A 272 0.76 9.40 -15.13
N SER A 273 1.13 10.63 -15.49
CA SER A 273 0.19 11.65 -15.91
C SER A 273 0.18 11.65 -17.43
N GLU A 274 -0.95 11.32 -18.03
CA GLU A 274 -1.26 11.55 -19.43
C GLU A 274 -1.35 13.07 -19.70
N ALA A 275 -0.27 13.79 -19.55
CA ALA A 275 -0.15 15.16 -20.00
C ALA A 275 1.00 15.21 -20.99
N SER A 276 0.64 15.51 -22.25
CA SER A 276 1.54 15.74 -23.38
C SER A 276 2.76 16.57 -22.99
N PRO A 277 3.95 16.15 -23.39
CA PRO A 277 5.15 16.92 -23.14
C PRO A 277 5.19 18.14 -24.05
N SER A 278 5.07 19.32 -23.48
CA SER A 278 5.57 20.53 -24.14
C SER A 278 7.09 20.39 -24.30
N GLN A 279 7.51 20.21 -25.54
CA GLN A 279 8.86 19.83 -25.98
C GLN A 279 9.89 20.97 -25.91
N GLU A 280 9.80 21.95 -25.03
CA GLU A 280 10.82 23.00 -24.98
C GLU A 280 11.23 23.29 -23.52
N ARG A 281 12.42 22.88 -23.16
CA ARG A 281 13.31 23.25 -22.02
C ARG A 281 13.79 22.09 -21.14
N ARG A 282 14.06 20.93 -21.69
CA ARG A 282 14.95 19.96 -20.98
C ARG A 282 16.42 20.29 -21.30
N ARG A 283 16.98 21.30 -20.61
CA ARG A 283 18.43 21.32 -20.38
C ARG A 283 18.79 20.06 -19.59
N PHE A 284 19.77 19.31 -20.05
CA PHE A 284 20.35 18.10 -19.45
C PHE A 284 20.76 18.33 -17.98
N ARG A 285 19.82 18.31 -17.06
CA ARG A 285 20.09 18.03 -15.66
C ARG A 285 19.66 16.60 -15.42
N LEU A 286 20.63 15.74 -15.11
CA LEU A 286 20.33 14.41 -14.57
C LEU A 286 19.31 14.59 -13.44
N PRO A 287 18.19 13.87 -13.46
CA PRO A 287 17.18 13.98 -12.41
C PRO A 287 17.84 13.66 -11.07
N ARG A 288 17.66 14.54 -10.08
CA ARG A 288 18.18 14.28 -8.73
C ARG A 288 17.45 13.09 -8.12
N PRO A 289 18.16 12.18 -7.44
CA PRO A 289 17.52 11.09 -6.72
C PRO A 289 16.43 11.61 -5.77
N ASN A 290 15.26 10.98 -5.80
CA ASN A 290 14.12 11.30 -4.93
C ASN A 290 13.68 10.09 -4.10
N SER A 291 14.38 8.98 -4.22
CA SER A 291 14.13 7.71 -3.55
C SER A 291 15.44 6.98 -3.31
N VAL A 292 15.39 5.96 -2.44
CA VAL A 292 16.49 5.01 -2.28
C VAL A 292 15.99 3.64 -2.70
N GLU A 293 16.77 2.95 -3.55
CA GLU A 293 16.60 1.56 -3.90
C GLU A 293 17.34 0.70 -2.88
N VAL A 294 16.63 -0.26 -2.28
CA VAL A 294 17.21 -1.33 -1.47
C VAL A 294 16.95 -2.65 -2.17
N SER A 295 17.99 -3.43 -2.40
CA SER A 295 17.89 -4.72 -3.07
C SER A 295 18.60 -5.83 -2.32
N VAL A 296 17.97 -7.03 -2.31
CA VAL A 296 18.54 -8.30 -1.85
C VAL A 296 18.57 -9.24 -3.04
N ALA A 297 19.78 -9.57 -3.50
CA ALA A 297 19.97 -10.51 -4.61
C ALA A 297 20.57 -11.82 -4.07
N ASP A 298 20.06 -12.95 -4.50
CA ASP A 298 20.49 -14.28 -4.13
C ASP A 298 20.89 -15.11 -5.36
N THR A 299 21.71 -16.14 -5.15
CA THR A 299 22.10 -17.13 -6.18
C THR A 299 21.34 -18.44 -6.00
N GLY A 300 20.10 -18.38 -5.58
CA GLY A 300 19.21 -19.52 -5.40
C GLY A 300 18.63 -20.09 -6.70
N PRO A 301 17.59 -20.92 -6.61
CA PRO A 301 16.97 -21.57 -7.77
C PRO A 301 16.18 -20.62 -8.67
N GLY A 302 15.99 -19.37 -8.26
CA GLY A 302 15.14 -18.42 -8.97
C GLY A 302 13.65 -18.73 -8.85
N ILE A 303 12.84 -17.87 -9.49
CA ILE A 303 11.38 -17.90 -9.45
C ILE A 303 10.86 -17.74 -10.86
N ALA A 304 9.96 -18.63 -11.29
CA ALA A 304 9.34 -18.53 -12.60
C ALA A 304 8.49 -17.26 -12.74
N PRO A 305 8.46 -16.59 -13.91
CA PRO A 305 7.78 -15.32 -14.11
C PRO A 305 6.28 -15.33 -13.73
N GLU A 306 5.62 -16.47 -13.89
CA GLU A 306 4.21 -16.66 -13.53
C GLU A 306 3.93 -16.44 -12.04
N HIS A 307 4.93 -16.64 -11.18
CA HIS A 307 4.81 -16.50 -9.72
C HIS A 307 5.19 -15.11 -9.21
N HIS A 308 5.77 -14.22 -10.02
CA HIS A 308 6.32 -12.93 -9.56
C HIS A 308 5.31 -12.02 -8.87
N GLN A 309 4.03 -12.11 -9.22
CA GLN A 309 2.99 -11.31 -8.59
C GLN A 309 2.45 -11.98 -7.32
N GLU A 310 2.20 -13.28 -7.39
CA GLU A 310 1.56 -14.02 -6.32
C GLU A 310 2.45 -14.28 -5.09
N ILE A 311 3.79 -14.29 -5.24
CA ILE A 311 4.72 -14.47 -4.11
C ILE A 311 4.63 -13.37 -3.04
N PHE A 312 4.04 -12.22 -3.38
CA PHE A 312 3.77 -11.13 -2.45
C PHE A 312 2.38 -11.20 -1.83
N GLU A 313 1.56 -12.18 -2.21
CA GLU A 313 0.24 -12.40 -1.62
C GLU A 313 0.34 -13.21 -0.32
N ASP A 314 -0.69 -13.09 0.51
CA ASP A 314 -0.73 -13.71 1.82
C ASP A 314 -0.81 -15.24 1.71
N PHE A 315 0.02 -15.95 2.49
CA PHE A 315 0.06 -17.41 2.58
C PHE A 315 0.48 -18.13 1.29
N VAL A 316 0.97 -17.42 0.29
CA VAL A 316 1.45 -18.02 -0.97
C VAL A 316 2.84 -18.62 -0.78
N ARG A 317 3.04 -19.82 -1.31
CA ARG A 317 4.31 -20.56 -1.32
C ARG A 317 4.43 -21.27 -2.67
N VAL A 318 5.47 -20.94 -3.43
CA VAL A 318 5.80 -21.59 -4.70
C VAL A 318 6.33 -23.02 -4.45
N ASP A 319 7.22 -23.18 -3.47
CA ASP A 319 7.72 -24.47 -3.06
C ASP A 319 7.09 -24.90 -1.72
N ARG A 320 6.31 -25.97 -1.75
CA ARG A 320 5.65 -26.54 -0.55
C ARG A 320 6.60 -27.21 0.43
N ASN A 321 7.81 -27.57 -0.01
CA ASN A 321 8.80 -28.25 0.83
C ASN A 321 9.62 -27.30 1.70
N THR A 322 9.61 -25.98 1.41
CA THR A 322 10.33 -24.99 2.22
C THR A 322 9.56 -24.66 3.49
N THR A 323 10.29 -24.38 4.58
CA THR A 323 9.70 -24.01 5.88
C THR A 323 9.25 -22.55 5.88
N GLY A 324 7.99 -22.28 6.28
CA GLY A 324 7.47 -20.91 6.43
C GLY A 324 5.97 -20.81 6.14
N MET A 325 5.31 -19.75 6.62
CA MET A 325 3.86 -19.51 6.42
C MET A 325 3.52 -18.75 5.13
N GLY A 326 4.48 -18.34 4.31
CA GLY A 326 4.21 -17.50 3.14
C GLY A 326 3.81 -16.04 3.47
N LEU A 327 4.17 -15.54 4.67
CA LEU A 327 3.82 -14.19 5.09
C LEU A 327 4.98 -13.18 4.99
N GLY A 328 6.23 -13.63 4.88
CA GLY A 328 7.40 -12.74 4.94
C GLY A 328 7.40 -11.68 3.85
N LEU A 329 7.19 -12.09 2.58
CA LEU A 329 7.15 -11.18 1.44
C LEU A 329 5.91 -10.29 1.46
N ALA A 330 4.75 -10.79 1.88
CA ALA A 330 3.54 -10.01 2.04
C ALA A 330 3.68 -8.91 3.11
N ILE A 331 4.34 -9.24 4.24
CA ILE A 331 4.68 -8.27 5.29
C ILE A 331 5.65 -7.21 4.73
N ALA A 332 6.71 -7.61 4.00
CA ALA A 332 7.64 -6.68 3.38
C ALA A 332 6.91 -5.72 2.42
N LYS A 333 6.02 -6.24 1.56
CA LYS A 333 5.19 -5.45 0.64
C LYS A 333 4.36 -4.40 1.40
N ARG A 334 3.66 -4.79 2.45
CA ARG A 334 2.81 -3.87 3.24
C ARG A 334 3.62 -2.81 3.97
N LEU A 335 4.78 -3.17 4.55
CA LEU A 335 5.66 -2.22 5.22
C LEU A 335 6.23 -1.18 4.25
N VAL A 336 6.66 -1.62 3.06
CA VAL A 336 7.14 -0.74 2.00
C VAL A 336 6.01 0.16 1.48
N GLN A 337 4.81 -0.38 1.25
CA GLN A 337 3.64 0.40 0.83
C GLN A 337 3.21 1.43 1.88
N ALA A 338 3.28 1.09 3.16
CA ALA A 338 3.03 2.05 4.25
C ALA A 338 4.00 3.24 4.21
N HIS A 339 5.25 3.04 3.76
CA HIS A 339 6.22 4.09 3.46
C HIS A 339 6.01 4.74 2.09
N ARG A 340 4.86 4.50 1.42
CA ARG A 340 4.57 4.97 0.05
C ARG A 340 5.61 4.49 -0.97
N GLY A 341 6.28 3.39 -0.68
CA GLY A 341 7.29 2.74 -1.51
C GLY A 341 6.69 1.75 -2.50
N LYS A 342 7.55 1.12 -3.29
CA LYS A 342 7.23 0.04 -4.24
C LYS A 342 8.18 -1.13 -3.99
N ILE A 343 7.69 -2.38 -4.12
CA ILE A 343 8.49 -3.60 -4.04
C ILE A 343 8.19 -4.48 -5.24
N TRP A 344 9.22 -5.16 -5.76
CA TRP A 344 9.09 -6.12 -6.85
C TRP A 344 10.22 -7.16 -6.80
N VAL A 345 10.17 -8.14 -7.69
CA VAL A 345 11.20 -9.16 -7.90
C VAL A 345 11.63 -9.18 -9.35
N GLU A 346 12.89 -9.39 -9.57
CA GLU A 346 13.53 -9.72 -10.85
C GLU A 346 14.17 -11.09 -10.67
N SER A 347 13.69 -12.10 -11.39
CA SER A 347 14.14 -13.47 -11.22
C SER A 347 13.87 -14.30 -12.48
N GLU A 348 14.74 -15.26 -12.71
CA GLU A 348 14.57 -16.29 -13.72
C GLU A 348 14.89 -17.65 -13.08
N ALA A 349 14.24 -18.71 -13.54
CA ALA A 349 14.48 -20.05 -13.05
C ALA A 349 15.95 -20.43 -13.20
N SER A 350 16.57 -20.96 -12.15
CA SER A 350 17.98 -21.35 -12.06
C SER A 350 19.01 -20.20 -12.09
N ASN A 351 18.56 -18.94 -12.03
CA ASN A 351 19.45 -17.77 -12.13
C ASN A 351 19.40 -16.84 -10.91
N GLY A 352 18.84 -17.34 -9.80
CA GLY A 352 18.66 -16.57 -8.56
C GLY A 352 17.53 -15.57 -8.61
N SER A 353 17.40 -14.76 -7.57
CA SER A 353 16.36 -13.75 -7.45
C SER A 353 16.93 -12.45 -6.92
N LYS A 354 16.41 -11.32 -7.42
CA LYS A 354 16.67 -9.98 -6.89
C LYS A 354 15.36 -9.36 -6.44
N PHE A 355 15.18 -9.25 -5.14
CA PHE A 355 14.07 -8.53 -4.53
C PHE A 355 14.48 -7.08 -4.31
N THR A 356 13.68 -6.15 -4.81
CA THR A 356 14.00 -4.72 -4.75
C THR A 356 12.83 -3.94 -4.17
N PHE A 357 13.10 -2.99 -3.27
CA PHE A 357 12.12 -2.01 -2.87
C PHE A 357 12.65 -0.58 -2.93
N LEU A 358 11.75 0.35 -3.19
CA LEU A 358 12.02 1.79 -3.20
C LEU A 358 11.41 2.46 -1.99
N LEU A 359 12.17 3.32 -1.33
CA LEU A 359 11.69 4.22 -0.30
C LEU A 359 11.80 5.67 -0.81
N PRO A 360 10.70 6.41 -0.88
CA PRO A 360 10.76 7.83 -1.21
C PRO A 360 11.46 8.62 -0.11
N MET A 361 12.34 9.54 -0.49
CA MET A 361 13.01 10.45 0.45
C MET A 361 12.04 11.52 0.97
N ASP A 362 11.07 11.91 0.13
CA ASP A 362 9.99 12.83 0.50
C ASP A 362 8.74 12.04 0.86
N GLN A 363 8.38 12.03 2.13
CA GLN A 363 7.24 11.31 2.71
C GLN A 363 6.14 12.27 3.21
N THR A 364 6.10 13.50 2.66
CA THR A 364 5.02 14.46 2.94
C THR A 364 3.69 14.03 2.31
#